data_a048c2ff17a5d3ae6db52e6ec05032e8
#
_entry.id   a048c2ff17a5d3ae6db52e6ec05032e8
#
_cell.length_a   1.000
_cell.length_b   1.000
_cell.length_c   1.000
_cell.angle_alpha   90.00
_cell.angle_beta   90.00
_cell.angle_gamma   90.00
#
_symmetry.space_group_name_H-M   'P 1'
#
loop_
_entity.id
_entity.type
_entity.pdbx_description
1 polymer ?
#
loop_
_entity_poly.entity_id
_entity_poly.type
_entity_poly.pdbx_seq_one_letter_code
_entity_poly.pdbx_strand_id
1 'polypeptide(L)'
;MSGNTRPPLTRRRLLTRAAQFASVTAASALMPPNVQKLLAAGVQPPRSLKDIKHVVLLMQENRSFDHYFGTLRGVRGFGDRNALKLDNGRSVFHQPDALSPAGYMLPFHLDTRSTNAQAMPSTSHAWSVQHRAWNGGKMDQWLPAHRAADAENGPYTMGYFTRDDIPFHYALADAFTVCDAYHCSVMGPTRPNRLYWMTGMIDPESRFGGVVTKNSEITPGSKSWTTYPERLEAAGVSWKFYQHADSEFAFNMLHGFRQFKDAPGNSPLVQKGLTIVPEGQFEYDALHDRLPAVSWIGPTEEASEHPEHMPAAGAAFIASKLDAIAANPDVWAKTVFIINYDENDGLFDHVPPPVPGAGEPLEFIGGLPIGGGFRVPCIIVSPWTVGGWVCSQPFDHTSVLQFLEQFTGVREPNITEWRRRTFGDLTAALRFGDRARSAPRLPETKTQLDRARYAAENLPAPALSGADQQMPVQEKGTRGRTSPHGKG
;
A
#
# COMPACT_ATOMS: atom_id res chain seq x y z
N MET A 1 -12.81 52.69 -27.07
CA MET A 1 -11.54 52.50 -26.31
C MET A 1 -11.90 52.09 -24.90
N SER A 2 -11.99 50.81 -24.60
CA SER A 2 -12.31 50.31 -23.25
C SER A 2 -11.02 49.78 -22.64
N GLY A 3 -10.45 50.54 -21.71
CA GLY A 3 -9.26 50.19 -20.98
C GLY A 3 -9.55 49.09 -19.94
N ASN A 4 -8.95 47.94 -20.13
CA ASN A 4 -9.04 46.80 -19.22
C ASN A 4 -8.00 46.98 -18.10
N THR A 5 -8.36 47.67 -17.02
CA THR A 5 -7.51 47.81 -15.83
C THR A 5 -7.66 46.59 -14.93
N ARG A 6 -6.62 45.78 -14.86
CA ARG A 6 -6.53 44.69 -13.86
C ARG A 6 -6.52 45.28 -12.45
N PRO A 7 -7.30 44.72 -11.50
CA PRO A 7 -7.30 45.21 -10.12
C PRO A 7 -5.94 44.96 -9.45
N PRO A 8 -5.47 45.85 -8.56
CA PRO A 8 -4.19 45.70 -7.89
C PRO A 8 -4.15 44.47 -6.97
N LEU A 9 -3.04 43.78 -7.00
CA LEU A 9 -2.77 42.62 -6.14
C LEU A 9 -2.74 43.06 -4.67
N THR A 10 -3.69 42.61 -3.86
CA THR A 10 -3.68 42.85 -2.42
C THR A 10 -2.54 42.10 -1.73
N ARG A 11 -1.98 42.68 -0.66
CA ARG A 11 -0.89 42.10 0.17
C ARG A 11 -1.19 40.62 0.57
N ARG A 12 -2.45 40.29 0.81
CA ARG A 12 -2.93 38.96 1.14
C ARG A 12 -2.80 37.98 -0.04
N ARG A 13 -3.08 38.38 -1.27
CA ARG A 13 -2.89 37.57 -2.50
C ARG A 13 -1.41 37.39 -2.84
N LEU A 14 -0.56 38.36 -2.52
CA LEU A 14 0.89 38.26 -2.70
C LEU A 14 1.48 37.26 -1.71
N LEU A 15 1.07 37.31 -0.43
CA LEU A 15 1.50 36.37 0.61
C LEU A 15 1.01 34.94 0.37
N THR A 16 -0.23 34.78 -0.13
CA THR A 16 -0.75 33.45 -0.48
C THR A 16 -0.01 32.82 -1.69
N ARG A 17 0.35 33.65 -2.68
CA ARG A 17 1.19 33.21 -3.81
C ARG A 17 2.64 32.95 -3.39
N ALA A 18 3.22 33.78 -2.52
CA ALA A 18 4.56 33.58 -1.98
C ALA A 18 4.63 32.31 -1.10
N ALA A 19 3.61 32.04 -0.28
CA ALA A 19 3.53 30.80 0.51
C ALA A 19 3.33 29.56 -0.39
N GLN A 20 2.56 29.68 -1.48
CA GLN A 20 2.44 28.62 -2.48
C GLN A 20 3.74 28.39 -3.26
N PHE A 21 4.50 29.45 -3.59
CA PHE A 21 5.81 29.34 -4.22
C PHE A 21 6.88 28.81 -3.25
N ALA A 22 6.87 29.21 -1.98
CA ALA A 22 7.81 28.72 -0.99
C ALA A 22 7.59 27.21 -0.67
N SER A 23 6.33 26.75 -0.63
CA SER A 23 6.02 25.32 -0.48
C SER A 23 6.43 24.49 -1.69
N VAL A 24 6.35 25.05 -2.91
CA VAL A 24 6.76 24.39 -4.15
C VAL A 24 8.28 24.29 -4.26
N THR A 25 9.03 25.33 -3.86
CA THR A 25 10.50 25.33 -3.93
C THR A 25 11.15 24.50 -2.82
N ALA A 26 10.58 24.46 -1.62
CA ALA A 26 11.04 23.57 -0.54
C ALA A 26 10.81 22.10 -0.89
N ALA A 27 9.74 21.79 -1.62
CA ALA A 27 9.35 20.45 -2.00
C ALA A 27 10.21 19.84 -3.12
N SER A 28 10.74 20.60 -4.07
CA SER A 28 11.54 20.08 -5.19
C SER A 28 12.93 19.61 -4.78
N ALA A 29 13.40 19.98 -3.62
CA ALA A 29 14.74 19.72 -3.15
C ALA A 29 14.94 18.35 -2.44
N LEU A 30 13.91 17.47 -2.28
CA LEU A 30 13.96 16.19 -1.54
C LEU A 30 13.78 14.93 -2.40
N MET A 31 13.62 15.06 -3.72
CA MET A 31 13.58 13.90 -4.62
C MET A 31 14.97 13.37 -4.95
N PRO A 32 15.07 12.08 -5.28
CA PRO A 32 16.26 11.56 -5.92
C PRO A 32 16.73 12.49 -7.05
N PRO A 33 18.05 12.72 -7.20
CA PRO A 33 18.56 13.70 -8.18
C PRO A 33 18.07 13.50 -9.62
N ASN A 34 17.80 12.25 -10.00
CA ASN A 34 17.30 11.92 -11.33
C ASN A 34 15.83 12.27 -11.51
N VAL A 35 15.00 12.05 -10.50
CA VAL A 35 13.58 12.45 -10.51
C VAL A 35 13.47 13.98 -10.55
N GLN A 36 14.34 14.70 -9.83
CA GLN A 36 14.41 16.16 -9.90
C GLN A 36 14.76 16.66 -11.31
N LYS A 37 15.75 16.04 -11.97
CA LYS A 37 16.13 16.38 -13.34
C LYS A 37 15.00 16.16 -14.34
N LEU A 38 14.25 15.06 -14.19
CA LEU A 38 13.09 14.73 -15.04
C LEU A 38 11.97 15.75 -14.90
N LEU A 39 11.64 16.12 -13.67
CA LEU A 39 10.58 17.09 -13.39
C LEU A 39 11.01 18.50 -13.83
N ALA A 40 12.29 18.87 -13.70
CA ALA A 40 12.83 20.12 -14.18
C ALA A 40 12.89 20.18 -15.73
N ALA A 41 13.08 19.05 -16.41
CA ALA A 41 13.11 18.97 -17.87
C ALA A 41 11.72 19.15 -18.53
N GLY A 42 10.64 19.23 -17.74
CA GLY A 42 9.30 19.48 -18.25
C GLY A 42 8.79 18.39 -19.19
N VAL A 43 9.20 17.13 -18.96
CA VAL A 43 8.68 15.98 -19.72
C VAL A 43 7.17 16.02 -19.68
N GLN A 44 6.54 16.18 -20.84
CA GLN A 44 5.06 16.17 -20.93
C GLN A 44 4.59 14.76 -20.60
N PRO A 45 3.73 14.59 -19.60
CA PRO A 45 3.22 13.25 -19.31
C PRO A 45 2.43 12.75 -20.52
N PRO A 46 2.52 11.48 -20.85
CA PRO A 46 1.67 10.85 -21.84
C PRO A 46 0.18 11.10 -21.53
N ARG A 47 -0.65 11.07 -22.56
CA ARG A 47 -2.03 11.58 -22.48
C ARG A 47 -3.10 10.51 -22.28
N SER A 48 -2.72 9.21 -22.19
CA SER A 48 -3.68 8.11 -22.08
C SER A 48 -3.06 6.84 -21.50
N LEU A 49 -3.89 5.88 -21.08
CA LEU A 49 -3.45 4.54 -20.67
C LEU A 49 -2.61 3.80 -21.73
N LYS A 50 -2.80 4.13 -23.02
CA LYS A 50 -2.03 3.51 -24.13
C LYS A 50 -0.56 3.90 -24.14
N ASP A 51 -0.21 4.97 -23.45
CA ASP A 51 1.14 5.48 -23.35
C ASP A 51 1.94 4.75 -22.26
N ILE A 52 1.29 4.01 -21.38
CA ILE A 52 1.93 3.11 -20.39
C ILE A 52 2.55 1.94 -21.14
N LYS A 53 3.79 1.61 -20.80
CA LYS A 53 4.52 0.44 -21.34
C LYS A 53 4.97 -0.50 -20.23
N HIS A 54 5.15 0.01 -19.02
CA HIS A 54 5.62 -0.76 -17.88
C HIS A 54 4.73 -0.51 -16.67
N VAL A 55 4.22 -1.59 -16.09
CA VAL A 55 3.57 -1.59 -14.79
C VAL A 55 4.45 -2.38 -13.83
N VAL A 56 4.92 -1.71 -12.79
CA VAL A 56 5.78 -2.27 -11.74
C VAL A 56 4.93 -2.41 -10.47
N LEU A 57 4.97 -3.57 -9.85
CA LEU A 57 4.18 -3.94 -8.70
C LEU A 57 5.10 -4.34 -7.55
N LEU A 58 5.02 -3.66 -6.43
CA LEU A 58 5.70 -4.00 -5.18
C LEU A 58 4.66 -4.09 -4.07
N MET A 59 4.56 -5.23 -3.44
CA MET A 59 3.73 -5.46 -2.27
C MET A 59 4.61 -5.66 -1.05
N GLN A 60 4.56 -4.70 -0.13
CA GLN A 60 5.21 -4.74 1.19
C GLN A 60 4.34 -5.49 2.19
N GLU A 61 4.74 -5.59 3.46
CA GLU A 61 4.08 -6.39 4.47
C GLU A 61 3.53 -5.61 5.65
N ASN A 62 2.35 -6.02 6.02
CA ASN A 62 1.70 -5.99 7.31
C ASN A 62 1.63 -4.59 7.96
N ARG A 63 1.09 -3.59 7.24
CA ARG A 63 0.85 -2.25 7.81
C ARG A 63 -0.55 -1.75 7.50
N SER A 64 -1.29 -1.27 8.51
CA SER A 64 -2.58 -0.62 8.26
C SER A 64 -2.40 0.81 7.74
N PHE A 65 -3.46 1.33 7.11
CA PHE A 65 -3.44 2.71 6.61
C PHE A 65 -3.33 3.72 7.77
N ASP A 66 -4.09 3.55 8.85
CA ASP A 66 -4.02 4.47 9.99
C ASP A 66 -2.69 4.40 10.72
N HIS A 67 -2.08 3.22 10.81
CA HIS A 67 -0.76 3.05 11.41
C HIS A 67 0.31 3.88 10.69
N TYR A 68 0.28 3.98 9.36
CA TYR A 68 1.23 4.76 8.57
C TYR A 68 0.76 6.19 8.31
N PHE A 69 -0.50 6.37 7.91
CA PHE A 69 -1.01 7.62 7.36
C PHE A 69 -2.19 8.21 8.13
N GLY A 70 -2.52 7.68 9.30
CA GLY A 70 -3.62 8.22 10.12
C GLY A 70 -3.44 9.69 10.49
N THR A 71 -2.18 10.18 10.60
CA THR A 71 -1.90 11.60 10.86
C THR A 71 -1.66 12.43 9.60
N LEU A 72 -1.59 11.81 8.41
CA LEU A 72 -1.32 12.52 7.15
C LEU A 72 -2.45 13.50 6.80
N ARG A 73 -2.11 14.72 6.43
CA ARG A 73 -3.12 15.73 6.03
C ARG A 73 -3.95 15.29 4.83
N GLY A 74 -5.23 15.63 4.83
CA GLY A 74 -6.13 15.56 3.68
C GLY A 74 -6.61 14.16 3.29
N VAL A 75 -6.19 13.11 3.98
CA VAL A 75 -6.69 11.74 3.86
C VAL A 75 -7.81 11.47 4.87
N ARG A 76 -8.51 10.36 4.73
CA ARG A 76 -9.43 9.84 5.75
C ARG A 76 -8.63 9.14 6.86
N GLY A 77 -8.14 9.95 7.82
CA GLY A 77 -7.29 9.54 8.94
C GLY A 77 -7.92 9.86 10.30
N PHE A 78 -7.09 10.13 11.32
CA PHE A 78 -7.55 10.37 12.69
C PHE A 78 -8.46 11.59 12.87
N GLY A 79 -8.49 12.53 11.93
CA GLY A 79 -9.41 13.65 11.89
C GLY A 79 -10.75 13.36 11.19
N ASP A 80 -11.08 12.11 10.87
CA ASP A 80 -12.35 11.75 10.22
C ASP A 80 -13.54 12.08 11.11
N ARG A 81 -14.34 13.07 10.69
CA ARG A 81 -15.55 13.50 11.42
C ARG A 81 -16.70 12.50 11.29
N ASN A 82 -16.60 11.56 10.33
CA ASN A 82 -17.59 10.53 10.08
C ASN A 82 -17.12 9.15 10.60
N ALA A 83 -16.10 9.13 11.47
CA ALA A 83 -15.64 7.90 12.10
C ALA A 83 -16.79 7.20 12.81
N LEU A 84 -16.84 5.87 12.70
CA LEU A 84 -17.86 5.04 13.29
C LEU A 84 -18.01 5.34 14.79
N LYS A 85 -19.26 5.37 15.29
CA LYS A 85 -19.55 5.42 16.70
C LYS A 85 -19.86 4.01 17.21
N LEU A 86 -19.21 3.65 18.29
CA LEU A 86 -19.46 2.41 19.01
C LEU A 86 -20.83 2.45 19.73
N ASP A 87 -21.36 1.30 20.13
CA ASP A 87 -22.65 1.19 20.83
C ASP A 87 -22.73 2.04 22.13
N ASN A 88 -21.57 2.35 22.74
CA ASN A 88 -21.48 3.24 23.91
C ASN A 88 -21.41 4.74 23.57
N GLY A 89 -21.58 5.12 22.30
CA GLY A 89 -21.58 6.50 21.79
C GLY A 89 -20.19 7.13 21.58
N ARG A 90 -19.10 6.46 21.98
CA ARG A 90 -17.73 6.91 21.70
C ARG A 90 -17.34 6.63 20.25
N SER A 91 -16.36 7.34 19.73
CA SER A 91 -15.82 7.02 18.40
C SER A 91 -15.06 5.69 18.44
N VAL A 92 -14.95 5.05 17.29
CA VAL A 92 -14.19 3.79 17.07
C VAL A 92 -12.74 3.86 17.54
N PHE A 93 -12.16 5.04 17.65
CA PHE A 93 -10.81 5.24 18.20
C PHE A 93 -10.70 4.87 19.69
N HIS A 94 -11.81 4.84 20.44
CA HIS A 94 -11.83 4.46 21.86
C HIS A 94 -12.06 2.94 21.98
N GLN A 95 -11.03 2.16 21.66
CA GLN A 95 -11.15 0.71 21.70
C GLN A 95 -11.32 0.22 23.16
N PRO A 96 -12.32 -0.61 23.45
CA PRO A 96 -12.57 -1.13 24.79
C PRO A 96 -11.32 -1.82 25.37
N ASP A 97 -10.96 -1.47 26.61
CA ASP A 97 -9.85 -2.06 27.34
C ASP A 97 -10.19 -2.20 28.82
N ALA A 98 -10.45 -3.43 29.24
CA ALA A 98 -10.75 -3.74 30.65
C ALA A 98 -9.56 -3.54 31.59
N LEU A 99 -8.32 -3.47 31.07
CA LEU A 99 -7.10 -3.26 31.85
C LEU A 99 -6.75 -1.77 31.97
N SER A 100 -7.38 -0.90 31.18
CA SER A 100 -7.19 0.54 31.29
C SER A 100 -8.11 1.14 32.36
N PRO A 101 -7.60 2.02 33.25
CA PRO A 101 -8.44 2.77 34.21
C PRO A 101 -9.53 3.60 33.51
N ALA A 102 -9.33 4.02 32.26
CA ALA A 102 -10.30 4.77 31.46
C ALA A 102 -11.37 3.85 30.83
N GLY A 103 -11.20 2.53 30.87
CA GLY A 103 -12.05 1.55 30.21
C GLY A 103 -11.86 1.46 28.70
N TYR A 104 -10.85 2.13 28.14
CA TYR A 104 -10.51 2.13 26.74
C TYR A 104 -9.03 2.47 26.50
N MET A 105 -8.54 2.19 25.29
CA MET A 105 -7.27 2.65 24.78
C MET A 105 -7.50 3.44 23.48
N LEU A 106 -6.81 4.57 23.35
CA LEU A 106 -6.71 5.35 22.11
C LEU A 106 -5.49 4.92 21.29
N PRO A 107 -5.46 5.19 19.98
CA PRO A 107 -4.23 5.07 19.20
C PRO A 107 -3.12 5.91 19.85
N PHE A 108 -1.89 5.36 19.94
CA PHE A 108 -0.75 6.01 20.58
C PHE A 108 0.47 6.07 19.65
N HIS A 109 1.27 7.11 19.83
CA HIS A 109 2.43 7.39 18.99
C HIS A 109 3.59 6.44 19.29
N LEU A 110 4.12 5.81 18.26
CA LEU A 110 5.32 5.00 18.26
C LEU A 110 6.53 5.89 17.90
N ASP A 111 7.09 6.60 18.91
CA ASP A 111 8.20 7.52 18.68
C ASP A 111 9.50 6.77 18.37
N THR A 112 9.87 6.72 17.10
CA THR A 112 11.09 6.05 16.62
C THR A 112 12.39 6.76 16.96
N ARG A 113 12.33 7.98 17.51
CA ARG A 113 13.52 8.75 17.91
C ARG A 113 13.96 8.44 19.33
N SER A 114 13.03 8.04 20.18
CA SER A 114 13.28 7.73 21.59
C SER A 114 13.10 6.25 21.95
N THR A 115 12.60 5.45 21.03
CA THR A 115 12.32 4.02 21.23
C THR A 115 12.74 3.15 20.03
N ASN A 116 12.74 1.83 20.22
CA ASN A 116 13.04 0.86 19.17
C ASN A 116 11.84 0.56 18.25
N ALA A 117 10.84 1.44 18.19
CA ALA A 117 9.56 1.23 17.48
C ALA A 117 9.67 1.01 15.97
N GLN A 118 10.86 1.21 15.37
CA GLN A 118 11.08 0.84 13.97
C GLN A 118 10.95 -0.69 13.74
N ALA A 119 11.30 -1.51 14.73
CA ALA A 119 11.10 -2.95 14.69
C ALA A 119 10.29 -3.33 15.94
N MET A 120 9.03 -3.65 15.74
CA MET A 120 8.08 -3.94 16.82
C MET A 120 7.54 -5.36 16.67
N PRO A 121 7.03 -5.98 17.74
CA PRO A 121 6.41 -7.29 17.63
C PRO A 121 5.22 -7.26 16.66
N SER A 122 5.11 -8.32 15.83
CA SER A 122 3.94 -8.54 14.99
C SER A 122 2.71 -8.82 15.87
N THR A 123 1.57 -8.30 15.49
CA THR A 123 0.29 -8.58 16.12
C THR A 123 -0.49 -9.64 15.33
N SER A 124 -1.49 -10.26 15.92
CA SER A 124 -2.17 -11.37 15.27
C SER A 124 -3.05 -10.92 14.11
N HIS A 125 -2.74 -11.37 12.91
CA HIS A 125 -3.52 -11.17 11.68
C HIS A 125 -4.26 -12.45 11.24
N ALA A 126 -4.41 -13.41 12.14
CA ALA A 126 -5.14 -14.64 11.86
C ALA A 126 -6.62 -14.36 11.49
N TRP A 127 -7.17 -15.12 10.55
CA TRP A 127 -8.57 -15.04 10.11
C TRP A 127 -9.57 -14.85 11.26
N SER A 128 -9.47 -15.67 12.31
CA SER A 128 -10.39 -15.59 13.45
C SER A 128 -10.22 -14.31 14.28
N VAL A 129 -9.01 -13.77 14.40
CA VAL A 129 -8.73 -12.54 15.16
C VAL A 129 -9.20 -11.33 14.38
N GLN A 130 -8.95 -11.27 13.07
CA GLN A 130 -9.41 -10.19 12.21
C GLN A 130 -10.94 -10.11 12.14
N HIS A 131 -11.62 -11.24 12.00
CA HIS A 131 -13.09 -11.27 12.04
C HIS A 131 -13.66 -10.88 13.42
N ARG A 132 -12.97 -11.24 14.51
CA ARG A 132 -13.34 -10.80 15.85
C ARG A 132 -13.13 -9.29 16.01
N ALA A 133 -12.03 -8.72 15.50
CA ALA A 133 -11.77 -7.29 15.53
C ALA A 133 -12.85 -6.51 14.75
N TRP A 134 -13.24 -7.02 13.57
CA TRP A 134 -14.33 -6.48 12.75
C TRP A 134 -15.70 -6.57 13.45
N ASN A 135 -15.99 -7.66 14.17
CA ASN A 135 -17.21 -7.93 14.96
C ASN A 135 -18.52 -7.59 14.21
N GLY A 136 -18.69 -8.13 12.99
CA GLY A 136 -19.90 -7.86 12.20
C GLY A 136 -20.06 -6.40 11.77
N GLY A 137 -18.97 -5.64 11.66
CA GLY A 137 -18.94 -4.22 11.29
C GLY A 137 -18.99 -3.26 12.48
N LYS A 138 -19.12 -3.74 13.72
CA LYS A 138 -19.13 -2.88 14.93
C LYS A 138 -17.75 -2.29 15.22
N MET A 139 -16.67 -2.92 14.80
CA MET A 139 -15.29 -2.45 14.95
C MET A 139 -14.87 -2.18 16.41
N ASP A 140 -15.49 -2.84 17.38
CA ASP A 140 -15.32 -2.59 18.81
C ASP A 140 -14.49 -3.65 19.53
N GLN A 141 -13.92 -4.61 18.79
CA GLN A 141 -13.16 -5.72 19.35
C GLN A 141 -11.69 -5.75 18.94
N TRP A 142 -11.12 -4.66 18.41
CA TRP A 142 -9.72 -4.64 18.04
C TRP A 142 -8.81 -5.00 19.18
N LEU A 143 -8.78 -4.19 20.22
CA LEU A 143 -7.92 -4.43 21.37
C LEU A 143 -8.30 -5.69 22.15
N PRO A 144 -9.59 -5.98 22.44
CA PRO A 144 -9.96 -7.24 23.07
C PRO A 144 -9.56 -8.49 22.30
N ALA A 145 -9.64 -8.48 20.95
CA ALA A 145 -9.25 -9.60 20.12
C ALA A 145 -7.73 -9.83 20.16
N HIS A 146 -6.95 -8.75 20.04
CA HIS A 146 -5.48 -8.83 20.01
C HIS A 146 -4.90 -9.15 21.39
N ARG A 147 -5.44 -8.59 22.49
CA ARG A 147 -5.05 -9.00 23.84
C ARG A 147 -5.36 -10.48 24.14
N ALA A 148 -6.43 -11.01 23.57
CA ALA A 148 -6.77 -12.42 23.74
C ALA A 148 -5.83 -13.34 22.92
N ALA A 149 -5.29 -12.86 21.82
CA ALA A 149 -4.32 -13.58 20.98
C ALA A 149 -2.90 -13.51 21.56
N ASP A 150 -2.52 -12.32 22.07
CA ASP A 150 -1.23 -12.04 22.70
C ASP A 150 -1.43 -10.95 23.77
N ALA A 151 -1.35 -11.34 25.03
CA ALA A 151 -1.60 -10.43 26.14
C ALA A 151 -0.54 -9.33 26.28
N GLU A 152 0.70 -9.61 25.91
CA GLU A 152 1.84 -8.71 26.02
C GLU A 152 1.89 -7.73 24.84
N ASN A 153 1.90 -8.24 23.60
CA ASN A 153 2.11 -7.44 22.40
C ASN A 153 0.81 -6.96 21.76
N GLY A 154 -0.35 -7.58 22.07
CA GLY A 154 -1.64 -7.19 21.53
C GLY A 154 -1.97 -5.70 21.61
N PRO A 155 -1.58 -4.94 22.66
CA PRO A 155 -1.80 -3.50 22.72
C PRO A 155 -1.10 -2.68 21.62
N TYR A 156 -0.02 -3.18 21.03
CA TYR A 156 0.64 -2.51 19.91
C TYR A 156 -0.25 -2.41 18.65
N THR A 157 -1.36 -3.15 18.61
CA THR A 157 -2.40 -2.95 17.59
C THR A 157 -2.81 -1.48 17.45
N MET A 158 -2.79 -0.71 18.55
CA MET A 158 -3.21 0.71 18.57
C MET A 158 -2.07 1.70 18.27
N GLY A 159 -0.86 1.21 17.95
CA GLY A 159 0.30 2.04 17.65
C GLY A 159 0.23 2.70 16.27
N TYR A 160 0.71 3.94 16.13
CA TYR A 160 0.82 4.64 14.85
C TYR A 160 2.11 5.43 14.72
N PHE A 161 2.54 5.64 13.47
CA PHE A 161 3.66 6.49 13.10
C PHE A 161 3.21 7.88 12.65
N THR A 162 4.15 8.82 12.72
CA THR A 162 4.01 10.18 12.20
C THR A 162 5.01 10.42 11.05
N ARG A 163 4.95 11.61 10.48
CA ARG A 163 5.92 12.05 9.46
C ARG A 163 7.37 11.97 9.92
N ASP A 164 7.61 12.23 11.19
CA ASP A 164 8.96 12.23 11.77
C ASP A 164 9.53 10.81 11.91
N ASP A 165 8.67 9.81 12.01
CA ASP A 165 9.04 8.40 12.17
C ASP A 165 9.32 7.70 10.83
N ILE A 166 8.51 8.00 9.80
CA ILE A 166 8.59 7.42 8.46
C ILE A 166 8.60 8.51 7.38
N PRO A 167 9.59 9.42 7.41
CA PRO A 167 9.60 10.63 6.58
C PRO A 167 9.64 10.34 5.07
N PHE A 168 10.24 9.24 4.64
CA PHE A 168 10.26 8.83 3.23
C PHE A 168 8.85 8.51 2.73
N HIS A 169 8.06 7.74 3.48
CA HIS A 169 6.70 7.34 3.08
C HIS A 169 5.78 8.57 3.01
N TYR A 170 5.89 9.49 3.96
CA TYR A 170 5.15 10.75 3.92
C TYR A 170 5.56 11.65 2.75
N ALA A 171 6.85 11.72 2.44
CA ALA A 171 7.33 12.46 1.27
C ALA A 171 6.86 11.84 -0.04
N LEU A 172 6.84 10.50 -0.13
CA LEU A 172 6.29 9.76 -1.27
C LEU A 172 4.79 10.07 -1.44
N ALA A 173 4.02 10.05 -0.36
CA ALA A 173 2.60 10.42 -0.34
C ALA A 173 2.39 11.90 -0.70
N ASP A 174 3.29 12.81 -0.29
CA ASP A 174 3.27 14.24 -0.66
C ASP A 174 3.60 14.46 -2.13
N ALA A 175 4.35 13.55 -2.75
CA ALA A 175 4.77 13.64 -4.15
C ALA A 175 3.73 13.09 -5.13
N PHE A 176 3.06 11.99 -4.78
CA PHE A 176 2.29 11.18 -5.70
C PHE A 176 0.85 10.95 -5.22
N THR A 177 0.10 10.07 -5.90
CA THR A 177 -1.27 9.77 -5.48
C THR A 177 -1.29 8.72 -4.38
N VAL A 178 -1.90 9.06 -3.24
CA VAL A 178 -2.23 8.15 -2.15
C VAL A 178 -3.68 7.67 -2.31
N CYS A 179 -3.94 6.37 -2.15
CA CYS A 179 -5.27 5.78 -2.17
C CYS A 179 -5.74 5.56 -0.73
N ASP A 180 -6.57 6.48 -0.18
CA ASP A 180 -7.00 6.45 1.22
C ASP A 180 -8.22 5.55 1.50
N ALA A 181 -8.63 4.78 0.48
CA ALA A 181 -9.64 3.73 0.56
C ALA A 181 -9.16 2.44 -0.14
N TYR A 182 -7.86 2.14 -0.06
CA TYR A 182 -7.31 0.87 -0.52
C TYR A 182 -7.34 -0.14 0.62
N HIS A 183 -7.97 -1.29 0.37
CA HIS A 183 -8.18 -2.37 1.32
C HIS A 183 -7.33 -3.59 0.97
N CYS A 184 -6.91 -4.38 1.93
CA CYS A 184 -6.53 -5.74 1.63
C CYS A 184 -7.77 -6.56 1.20
N SER A 185 -7.57 -7.71 0.57
CA SER A 185 -8.68 -8.46 -0.05
C SER A 185 -9.35 -9.45 0.90
N VAL A 186 -8.70 -9.77 2.02
CA VAL A 186 -9.12 -10.78 2.98
C VAL A 186 -8.94 -10.23 4.40
N MET A 187 -9.91 -10.43 5.27
CA MET A 187 -9.73 -10.27 6.71
C MET A 187 -8.91 -11.45 7.26
N GLY A 188 -7.61 -11.47 6.98
CA GLY A 188 -6.74 -12.59 7.25
C GLY A 188 -5.29 -12.32 6.87
N PRO A 189 -4.41 -13.36 6.92
CA PRO A 189 -2.98 -13.20 6.84
C PRO A 189 -2.43 -12.96 5.43
N THR A 190 -1.11 -12.87 5.33
CA THR A 190 -0.28 -12.59 4.16
C THR A 190 -0.64 -13.39 2.91
N ARG A 191 -0.61 -14.74 2.99
CA ARG A 191 -0.70 -15.56 1.78
C ARG A 191 -2.05 -15.52 1.09
N PRO A 192 -3.22 -15.56 1.78
CA PRO A 192 -4.51 -15.31 1.16
C PRO A 192 -4.60 -13.97 0.43
N ASN A 193 -4.08 -12.90 1.02
CA ASN A 193 -4.08 -11.57 0.44
C ASN A 193 -3.20 -11.51 -0.82
N ARG A 194 -2.00 -12.06 -0.79
CA ARG A 194 -1.11 -12.15 -1.95
C ARG A 194 -1.65 -13.06 -3.06
N LEU A 195 -2.45 -14.08 -2.73
CA LEU A 195 -3.17 -14.87 -3.74
C LEU A 195 -4.19 -14.03 -4.49
N TYR A 196 -4.97 -13.18 -3.82
CA TYR A 196 -5.86 -12.25 -4.51
C TYR A 196 -5.09 -11.32 -5.46
N TRP A 197 -3.93 -10.82 -5.05
CA TRP A 197 -3.08 -9.95 -5.86
C TRP A 197 -2.52 -10.62 -7.13
N MET A 198 -2.32 -11.93 -7.11
CA MET A 198 -1.73 -12.68 -8.22
C MET A 198 -2.73 -13.52 -9.01
N THR A 199 -3.93 -13.76 -8.49
CA THR A 199 -4.83 -14.76 -9.07
C THR A 199 -6.32 -14.44 -8.94
N GLY A 200 -6.69 -13.39 -8.20
CA GLY A 200 -8.07 -12.95 -8.02
C GLY A 200 -8.94 -13.80 -7.08
N MET A 201 -8.41 -14.89 -6.48
CA MET A 201 -9.17 -15.75 -5.56
C MET A 201 -8.29 -16.55 -4.59
N ILE A 202 -8.94 -17.23 -3.64
CA ILE A 202 -8.32 -18.15 -2.65
C ILE A 202 -8.94 -19.55 -2.64
N ASP A 203 -9.58 -19.98 -3.73
CA ASP A 203 -10.27 -21.26 -3.88
C ASP A 203 -11.38 -21.50 -2.82
N PRO A 204 -12.37 -20.61 -2.69
CA PRO A 204 -13.37 -20.70 -1.62
C PRO A 204 -14.24 -21.96 -1.66
N GLU A 205 -14.34 -22.64 -2.79
CA GLU A 205 -15.06 -23.91 -2.95
C GLU A 205 -14.14 -25.13 -2.82
N SER A 206 -12.86 -24.95 -2.53
CA SER A 206 -11.88 -26.04 -2.37
C SER A 206 -11.73 -26.98 -3.58
N ARG A 207 -11.85 -26.42 -4.80
CA ARG A 207 -11.81 -27.20 -6.07
C ARG A 207 -10.39 -27.45 -6.59
N PHE A 208 -9.41 -26.63 -6.16
CA PHE A 208 -8.09 -26.57 -6.79
C PHE A 208 -6.94 -26.76 -5.78
N GLY A 209 -7.18 -27.49 -4.73
CA GLY A 209 -6.18 -27.78 -3.70
C GLY A 209 -6.56 -27.27 -2.31
N GLY A 210 -7.80 -26.80 -2.15
CA GLY A 210 -8.37 -26.35 -0.89
C GLY A 210 -8.27 -24.84 -0.68
N VAL A 211 -9.24 -24.32 0.06
CA VAL A 211 -9.31 -22.91 0.43
C VAL A 211 -8.07 -22.46 1.21
N VAL A 212 -7.69 -21.19 1.05
CA VAL A 212 -6.55 -20.59 1.77
C VAL A 212 -7.03 -19.45 2.66
N THR A 213 -7.14 -19.71 3.96
CA THR A 213 -7.44 -18.71 5.00
C THR A 213 -6.29 -18.54 5.99
N LYS A 214 -5.27 -19.43 5.90
CA LYS A 214 -4.06 -19.43 6.74
C LYS A 214 -2.81 -19.56 5.89
N ASN A 215 -1.72 -19.01 6.37
CA ASN A 215 -0.42 -19.11 5.67
C ASN A 215 0.03 -20.57 5.47
N SER A 216 -0.30 -21.49 6.40
CA SER A 216 0.06 -22.90 6.31
C SER A 216 -0.74 -23.71 5.27
N GLU A 217 -1.84 -23.17 4.73
CA GLU A 217 -2.72 -23.89 3.79
C GLU A 217 -2.24 -23.82 2.34
N ILE A 218 -1.16 -23.10 2.06
CA ILE A 218 -0.46 -23.13 0.78
C ILE A 218 1.01 -23.49 0.98
N THR A 219 1.41 -24.57 0.33
CA THR A 219 2.78 -25.09 0.29
C THR A 219 3.23 -25.26 -1.16
N PRO A 220 4.53 -25.48 -1.45
CA PRO A 220 5.00 -25.59 -2.82
C PRO A 220 4.22 -26.61 -3.67
N GLY A 221 3.59 -26.14 -4.74
CA GLY A 221 2.82 -26.95 -5.68
C GLY A 221 1.47 -27.49 -5.16
N SER A 222 0.95 -26.99 -4.03
CA SER A 222 -0.30 -27.47 -3.44
C SER A 222 -1.56 -26.95 -4.14
N LYS A 223 -1.45 -25.92 -4.98
CA LYS A 223 -2.57 -25.25 -5.67
C LYS A 223 -2.48 -25.45 -7.19
N SER A 224 -3.63 -25.33 -7.89
CA SER A 224 -3.66 -25.67 -9.33
C SER A 224 -4.58 -24.78 -10.19
N TRP A 225 -5.22 -23.72 -9.65
CA TRP A 225 -5.96 -22.79 -10.54
C TRP A 225 -5.00 -21.88 -11.31
N THR A 226 -5.46 -21.33 -12.41
CA THR A 226 -4.64 -20.48 -13.29
C THR A 226 -4.31 -19.17 -12.62
N THR A 227 -3.04 -18.79 -12.62
CA THR A 227 -2.55 -17.49 -12.13
C THR A 227 -2.57 -16.43 -13.23
N TYR A 228 -2.56 -15.15 -12.85
CA TYR A 228 -2.51 -14.07 -13.83
C TYR A 228 -1.22 -14.05 -14.67
N PRO A 229 -0.02 -14.35 -14.12
CA PRO A 229 1.19 -14.54 -14.92
C PRO A 229 1.07 -15.60 -16.01
N GLU A 230 0.37 -16.73 -15.77
CA GLU A 230 0.11 -17.73 -16.81
C GLU A 230 -0.77 -17.18 -17.94
N ARG A 231 -1.77 -16.35 -17.58
CA ARG A 231 -2.64 -15.71 -18.58
C ARG A 231 -1.86 -14.71 -19.43
N LEU A 232 -0.95 -13.94 -18.81
CA LEU A 232 -0.05 -13.04 -19.55
C LEU A 232 0.86 -13.84 -20.49
N GLU A 233 1.43 -14.96 -20.03
CA GLU A 233 2.28 -15.83 -20.86
C GLU A 233 1.50 -16.36 -22.06
N ALA A 234 0.29 -16.86 -21.86
CA ALA A 234 -0.57 -17.37 -22.91
C ALA A 234 -0.97 -16.29 -23.93
N ALA A 235 -1.08 -15.04 -23.50
CA ALA A 235 -1.40 -13.89 -24.33
C ALA A 235 -0.18 -13.25 -25.00
N GLY A 236 1.05 -13.74 -24.75
CA GLY A 236 2.27 -13.17 -25.30
C GLY A 236 2.65 -11.82 -24.70
N VAL A 237 2.07 -11.44 -23.54
CA VAL A 237 2.42 -10.22 -22.82
C VAL A 237 3.67 -10.48 -21.99
N SER A 238 4.69 -9.63 -22.11
CA SER A 238 5.95 -9.80 -21.37
C SER A 238 5.75 -9.53 -19.89
N TRP A 239 6.28 -10.42 -19.05
CA TRP A 239 6.20 -10.31 -17.60
C TRP A 239 7.41 -10.93 -16.92
N LYS A 240 7.68 -10.55 -15.66
CA LYS A 240 8.73 -11.13 -14.82
C LYS A 240 8.45 -10.89 -13.35
N PHE A 241 8.81 -11.86 -12.52
CA PHE A 241 8.91 -11.69 -11.09
C PHE A 241 10.40 -11.51 -10.71
N TYR A 242 10.74 -10.36 -10.15
CA TYR A 242 12.08 -10.06 -9.65
C TYR A 242 12.16 -10.50 -8.20
N GLN A 243 12.73 -11.67 -7.97
CA GLN A 243 12.90 -12.28 -6.66
C GLN A 243 14.38 -12.36 -6.29
N HIS A 244 14.74 -11.81 -5.15
CA HIS A 244 16.08 -11.90 -4.57
C HIS A 244 16.25 -13.22 -3.79
N ALA A 245 17.53 -13.62 -3.54
CA ALA A 245 17.84 -14.82 -2.76
C ALA A 245 17.28 -14.77 -1.34
N ASP A 246 17.24 -13.56 -0.75
CA ASP A 246 16.77 -13.31 0.62
C ASP A 246 15.27 -12.99 0.70
N SER A 247 14.51 -13.26 -0.38
CA SER A 247 13.06 -13.13 -0.38
C SER A 247 12.41 -14.40 0.17
N GLU A 248 11.40 -14.22 1.01
CA GLU A 248 10.61 -15.35 1.53
C GLU A 248 9.69 -15.97 0.48
N PHE A 249 9.30 -17.23 0.72
CA PHE A 249 8.24 -17.91 -0.05
C PHE A 249 6.93 -17.08 -0.07
N ALA A 250 6.61 -16.40 1.02
CA ALA A 250 5.40 -15.60 1.15
C ALA A 250 5.32 -14.47 0.11
N PHE A 251 6.44 -13.94 -0.37
CA PHE A 251 6.44 -12.81 -1.31
C PHE A 251 6.15 -13.23 -2.75
N ASN A 252 6.33 -14.50 -3.10
CA ASN A 252 6.06 -15.00 -4.43
C ASN A 252 5.16 -16.24 -4.39
N MET A 253 3.85 -16.04 -4.47
CA MET A 253 2.85 -17.10 -4.40
C MET A 253 2.93 -18.10 -5.57
N LEU A 254 3.65 -17.81 -6.66
CA LEU A 254 3.81 -18.73 -7.79
C LEU A 254 4.44 -20.07 -7.38
N HIS A 255 5.30 -20.08 -6.36
CA HIS A 255 5.83 -21.30 -5.78
C HIS A 255 4.75 -22.26 -5.23
N GLY A 256 3.59 -21.74 -4.84
CA GLY A 256 2.46 -22.51 -4.34
C GLY A 256 1.71 -23.30 -5.44
N PHE A 257 1.98 -23.03 -6.71
CA PHE A 257 1.22 -23.58 -7.82
C PHE A 257 1.95 -24.74 -8.51
N ARG A 258 1.19 -25.82 -8.75
CA ARG A 258 1.70 -27.06 -9.34
C ARG A 258 2.32 -26.80 -10.72
N GLN A 259 1.66 -26.00 -11.55
CA GLN A 259 2.11 -25.69 -12.90
C GLN A 259 3.44 -24.93 -12.97
N PHE A 260 3.86 -24.28 -11.89
CA PHE A 260 5.18 -23.68 -11.78
C PHE A 260 6.19 -24.67 -11.21
N LYS A 261 5.80 -25.41 -10.15
CA LYS A 261 6.67 -26.39 -9.47
C LYS A 261 7.06 -27.55 -10.38
N ASP A 262 6.09 -28.07 -11.15
CA ASP A 262 6.28 -29.27 -11.98
C ASP A 262 6.78 -28.92 -13.39
N ALA A 263 6.87 -27.62 -13.73
CA ALA A 263 7.37 -27.19 -15.01
C ALA A 263 8.88 -27.47 -15.18
N PRO A 264 9.35 -27.79 -16.39
CA PRO A 264 10.77 -27.89 -16.67
C PRO A 264 11.50 -26.59 -16.30
N GLY A 265 12.73 -26.69 -15.75
CA GLY A 265 13.50 -25.54 -15.30
C GLY A 265 13.81 -24.51 -16.40
N ASN A 266 13.78 -24.90 -17.68
CA ASN A 266 13.93 -24.00 -18.82
C ASN A 266 12.61 -23.45 -19.37
N SER A 267 11.48 -23.76 -18.73
CA SER A 267 10.18 -23.24 -19.14
C SER A 267 10.06 -21.74 -18.86
N PRO A 268 9.27 -20.98 -19.68
CA PRO A 268 9.04 -19.57 -19.43
C PRO A 268 8.48 -19.28 -18.03
N LEU A 269 7.62 -20.14 -17.50
CA LEU A 269 7.02 -19.96 -16.16
C LEU A 269 8.09 -19.98 -15.07
N VAL A 270 9.03 -20.95 -15.12
CA VAL A 270 10.13 -21.03 -14.16
C VAL A 270 11.11 -19.88 -14.34
N GLN A 271 11.54 -19.64 -15.59
CA GLN A 271 12.54 -18.60 -15.88
C GLN A 271 12.09 -17.18 -15.53
N LYS A 272 10.82 -16.87 -15.74
CA LYS A 272 10.25 -15.54 -15.45
C LYS A 272 9.67 -15.44 -14.03
N GLY A 273 9.14 -16.53 -13.49
CA GLY A 273 8.37 -16.54 -12.25
C GLY A 273 9.10 -17.02 -11.01
N LEU A 274 10.04 -17.94 -11.14
CA LEU A 274 10.67 -18.60 -9.97
C LEU A 274 12.19 -18.41 -9.90
N THR A 275 12.83 -17.91 -10.97
CA THR A 275 14.28 -17.77 -10.98
C THR A 275 14.69 -16.57 -10.10
N ILE A 276 15.58 -16.85 -9.15
CA ILE A 276 16.25 -15.83 -8.36
C ILE A 276 17.10 -14.97 -9.28
N VAL A 277 16.93 -13.66 -9.22
CA VAL A 277 17.70 -12.73 -10.03
C VAL A 277 18.91 -12.21 -9.26
N PRO A 278 20.00 -11.85 -9.96
CA PRO A 278 21.12 -11.15 -9.33
C PRO A 278 20.67 -9.85 -8.65
N GLU A 279 21.37 -9.47 -7.59
CA GLU A 279 21.19 -8.17 -6.96
C GLU A 279 21.35 -7.04 -8.00
N GLY A 280 20.48 -6.03 -7.95
CA GLY A 280 20.49 -4.92 -8.92
C GLY A 280 19.95 -5.26 -10.32
N GLN A 281 19.41 -6.48 -10.55
CA GLN A 281 18.89 -6.84 -11.88
C GLN A 281 17.69 -5.98 -12.30
N PHE A 282 16.79 -5.68 -11.37
CA PHE A 282 15.64 -4.80 -11.65
C PHE A 282 16.13 -3.39 -12.03
N GLU A 283 17.07 -2.85 -11.27
CA GLU A 283 17.66 -1.52 -11.50
C GLU A 283 18.39 -1.47 -12.85
N TYR A 284 19.12 -2.53 -13.18
CA TYR A 284 19.77 -2.64 -14.49
C TYR A 284 18.76 -2.66 -15.63
N ASP A 285 17.69 -3.46 -15.50
CA ASP A 285 16.65 -3.57 -16.54
C ASP A 285 15.89 -2.23 -16.69
N ALA A 286 15.60 -1.54 -15.59
CA ALA A 286 14.96 -0.22 -15.58
C ALA A 286 15.86 0.83 -16.27
N LEU A 287 17.14 0.90 -15.89
CA LEU A 287 18.08 1.87 -16.45
C LEU A 287 18.27 1.69 -17.96
N HIS A 288 18.22 0.45 -18.47
CA HIS A 288 18.49 0.12 -19.86
C HIS A 288 17.24 -0.09 -20.73
N ASP A 289 16.05 0.32 -20.26
CA ASP A 289 14.76 0.14 -20.96
C ASP A 289 14.47 -1.33 -21.33
N ARG A 290 14.72 -2.25 -20.37
CA ARG A 290 14.54 -3.70 -20.51
C ARG A 290 13.42 -4.26 -19.64
N LEU A 291 12.71 -3.40 -18.92
CA LEU A 291 11.57 -3.85 -18.11
C LEU A 291 10.52 -4.51 -19.00
N PRO A 292 9.91 -5.63 -18.57
CA PRO A 292 8.76 -6.18 -19.26
C PRO A 292 7.53 -5.27 -19.12
N ALA A 293 6.45 -5.63 -19.79
CA ALA A 293 5.18 -4.93 -19.62
C ALA A 293 4.69 -4.99 -18.16
N VAL A 294 4.81 -6.15 -17.50
CA VAL A 294 4.43 -6.30 -16.09
C VAL A 294 5.60 -6.87 -15.29
N SER A 295 6.01 -6.15 -14.26
CA SER A 295 7.07 -6.54 -13.33
C SER A 295 6.50 -6.68 -11.93
N TRP A 296 6.61 -7.86 -11.31
CA TRP A 296 6.45 -8.03 -9.87
C TRP A 296 7.80 -7.96 -9.20
N ILE A 297 7.87 -7.35 -8.03
CA ILE A 297 9.08 -7.28 -7.20
C ILE A 297 8.76 -7.92 -5.86
N GLY A 298 9.51 -8.97 -5.48
CA GLY A 298 9.53 -9.51 -4.12
C GLY A 298 10.58 -8.76 -3.30
N PRO A 299 10.21 -8.14 -2.17
CA PRO A 299 11.20 -7.55 -1.29
C PRO A 299 12.10 -8.64 -0.66
N THR A 300 13.22 -8.24 -0.07
CA THR A 300 13.92 -9.11 0.89
C THR A 300 13.15 -9.11 2.21
N GLU A 301 13.43 -10.08 3.07
CA GLU A 301 12.80 -10.15 4.40
C GLU A 301 13.05 -8.86 5.18
N GLU A 302 14.31 -8.39 5.27
CA GLU A 302 14.66 -7.13 5.94
C GLU A 302 13.93 -5.89 5.36
N ALA A 303 13.68 -5.87 4.06
CA ALA A 303 13.05 -4.74 3.37
C ALA A 303 11.54 -4.88 3.21
N SER A 304 10.93 -5.90 3.78
CA SER A 304 9.50 -6.21 3.64
C SER A 304 8.57 -5.23 4.35
N GLU A 305 9.08 -4.54 5.35
CA GLU A 305 8.34 -3.68 6.29
C GLU A 305 7.38 -4.44 7.22
N HIS A 306 7.44 -5.80 7.27
CA HIS A 306 6.77 -6.54 8.34
C HIS A 306 7.07 -5.89 9.71
N PRO A 307 6.15 -5.88 10.70
CA PRO A 307 6.39 -5.17 11.96
C PRO A 307 7.74 -5.46 12.63
N GLU A 308 8.26 -6.65 12.52
CA GLU A 308 9.58 -7.04 13.01
C GLU A 308 10.74 -6.47 12.18
N HIS A 309 10.47 -5.92 11.00
CA HIS A 309 11.41 -5.28 10.09
C HIS A 309 11.12 -3.78 9.93
N MET A 310 12.19 -3.02 9.77
CA MET A 310 12.15 -1.56 9.85
C MET A 310 11.52 -0.91 8.60
N PRO A 311 10.52 -0.02 8.73
CA PRO A 311 10.06 0.83 7.64
C PRO A 311 11.19 1.57 6.91
N ALA A 312 12.27 1.92 7.62
CA ALA A 312 13.44 2.57 7.00
C ALA A 312 14.19 1.65 6.01
N ALA A 313 14.18 0.33 6.21
CA ALA A 313 14.77 -0.63 5.26
C ALA A 313 13.90 -0.74 3.99
N GLY A 314 12.58 -0.84 4.16
CA GLY A 314 11.64 -0.79 3.03
C GLY A 314 11.72 0.53 2.26
N ALA A 315 11.84 1.66 2.95
CA ALA A 315 12.06 2.97 2.33
C ALA A 315 13.31 2.99 1.44
N ALA A 316 14.44 2.43 1.91
CA ALA A 316 15.67 2.34 1.13
C ALA A 316 15.51 1.43 -0.10
N PHE A 317 14.80 0.32 0.05
CA PHE A 317 14.50 -0.59 -1.05
C PHE A 317 13.60 0.06 -2.10
N ILE A 318 12.50 0.71 -1.70
CA ILE A 318 11.59 1.44 -2.60
C ILE A 318 12.36 2.56 -3.32
N ALA A 319 13.20 3.31 -2.60
CA ALA A 319 13.99 4.39 -3.17
C ALA A 319 14.93 3.89 -4.28
N SER A 320 15.60 2.75 -4.09
CA SER A 320 16.49 2.18 -5.11
C SER A 320 15.77 1.84 -6.42
N LYS A 321 14.54 1.28 -6.31
CA LYS A 321 13.72 0.94 -7.48
C LYS A 321 13.24 2.20 -8.20
N LEU A 322 12.78 3.19 -7.43
CA LEU A 322 12.31 4.46 -7.98
C LEU A 322 13.45 5.25 -8.64
N ASP A 323 14.62 5.28 -8.00
CA ASP A 323 15.81 5.92 -8.59
C ASP A 323 16.23 5.31 -9.93
N ALA A 324 16.19 3.99 -10.03
CA ALA A 324 16.53 3.31 -11.28
C ALA A 324 15.54 3.61 -12.41
N ILE A 325 14.22 3.60 -12.12
CA ILE A 325 13.18 3.99 -13.08
C ILE A 325 13.38 5.45 -13.51
N ALA A 326 13.64 6.34 -12.55
CA ALA A 326 13.77 7.77 -12.79
C ALA A 326 15.09 8.15 -13.45
N ALA A 327 16.13 7.32 -13.35
CA ALA A 327 17.43 7.54 -14.00
C ALA A 327 17.34 7.49 -15.54
N ASN A 328 16.35 6.76 -16.07
CA ASN A 328 16.05 6.75 -17.50
C ASN A 328 14.74 7.52 -17.78
N PRO A 329 14.81 8.74 -18.36
CA PRO A 329 13.64 9.56 -18.66
C PRO A 329 12.60 8.88 -19.54
N ASP A 330 13.04 8.06 -20.50
CA ASP A 330 12.14 7.37 -21.42
C ASP A 330 11.38 6.23 -20.72
N VAL A 331 11.99 5.58 -19.72
CA VAL A 331 11.35 4.58 -18.89
C VAL A 331 10.39 5.24 -17.93
N TRP A 332 10.82 6.31 -17.22
CA TRP A 332 9.96 7.08 -16.33
C TRP A 332 8.69 7.55 -17.03
N ALA A 333 8.82 8.12 -18.23
CA ALA A 333 7.71 8.70 -18.99
C ALA A 333 6.59 7.70 -19.34
N LYS A 334 6.81 6.40 -19.22
CA LYS A 334 5.88 5.33 -19.62
C LYS A 334 5.64 4.28 -18.54
N THR A 335 6.04 4.56 -17.28
CA THR A 335 5.95 3.61 -16.16
C THR A 335 4.91 4.03 -15.14
N VAL A 336 4.15 3.03 -14.65
CA VAL A 336 3.33 3.12 -13.43
C VAL A 336 3.94 2.16 -12.40
N PHE A 337 4.31 2.69 -11.24
CA PHE A 337 4.82 1.90 -10.12
C PHE A 337 3.79 1.93 -8.98
N ILE A 338 3.19 0.78 -8.69
CA ILE A 338 2.18 0.60 -7.64
C ILE A 338 2.89 0.00 -6.43
N ILE A 339 2.83 0.71 -5.30
CA ILE A 339 3.39 0.28 -4.02
C ILE A 339 2.21 0.11 -3.08
N ASN A 340 1.95 -1.12 -2.64
CA ASN A 340 0.87 -1.44 -1.72
C ASN A 340 1.35 -2.44 -0.65
N TYR A 341 0.49 -2.73 0.32
CA TYR A 341 0.77 -3.65 1.42
C TYR A 341 -0.26 -4.78 1.37
N ASP A 342 0.16 -5.98 1.75
CA ASP A 342 -0.66 -7.19 1.60
C ASP A 342 -1.82 -7.25 2.59
N GLU A 343 -1.56 -6.92 3.88
CA GLU A 343 -2.58 -6.87 4.92
C GLU A 343 -2.12 -5.96 6.07
N ASN A 344 -2.96 -5.78 7.09
CA ASN A 344 -2.77 -4.79 8.13
C ASN A 344 -1.95 -5.27 9.34
N ASP A 345 -1.38 -6.49 9.33
CA ASP A 345 -0.98 -7.19 10.57
C ASP A 345 -2.21 -7.37 11.48
N GLY A 346 -2.12 -7.07 12.75
CA GLY A 346 -3.28 -6.78 13.58
C GLY A 346 -3.43 -5.28 13.86
N LEU A 347 -2.75 -4.42 13.09
CA LEU A 347 -2.71 -2.98 13.33
C LEU A 347 -4.04 -2.30 13.00
N PHE A 348 -4.48 -1.43 13.89
CA PHE A 348 -5.77 -0.77 13.85
C PHE A 348 -5.98 0.09 12.60
N ASP A 349 -7.18 0.00 12.04
CA ASP A 349 -7.72 0.96 11.08
C ASP A 349 -9.17 1.30 11.45
N HIS A 350 -9.51 2.60 11.43
CA HIS A 350 -10.82 3.06 11.90
C HIS A 350 -11.95 2.88 10.88
N VAL A 351 -11.62 2.59 9.62
CA VAL A 351 -12.61 2.48 8.54
C VAL A 351 -13.12 1.06 8.41
N PRO A 352 -14.43 0.82 8.58
CA PRO A 352 -14.99 -0.50 8.33
C PRO A 352 -14.72 -0.96 6.89
N PRO A 353 -14.27 -2.20 6.68
CA PRO A 353 -14.05 -2.71 5.34
C PRO A 353 -15.36 -2.91 4.58
N PRO A 354 -15.37 -2.76 3.24
CA PRO A 354 -16.46 -3.23 2.41
C PRO A 354 -16.59 -4.76 2.54
N VAL A 355 -17.80 -5.24 2.81
CA VAL A 355 -18.07 -6.68 2.91
C VAL A 355 -19.21 -7.07 1.96
N PRO A 356 -19.20 -8.31 1.44
CA PRO A 356 -20.27 -8.80 0.57
C PRO A 356 -21.59 -8.93 1.34
N GLY A 357 -22.70 -8.67 0.64
CA GLY A 357 -24.02 -9.02 1.15
C GLY A 357 -24.22 -10.52 1.24
N ALA A 358 -25.11 -10.97 2.12
CA ALA A 358 -25.42 -12.39 2.24
C ALA A 358 -25.82 -12.99 0.88
N GLY A 359 -25.24 -14.15 0.53
CA GLY A 359 -25.53 -14.85 -0.71
C GLY A 359 -24.66 -14.45 -1.91
N GLU A 360 -23.70 -13.53 -1.76
CA GLU A 360 -22.73 -13.26 -2.83
C GLU A 360 -21.84 -14.49 -3.08
N PRO A 361 -21.83 -15.02 -4.31
CA PRO A 361 -21.08 -16.25 -4.61
C PRO A 361 -19.58 -16.07 -4.41
N LEU A 362 -18.92 -17.11 -3.86
CA LEU A 362 -17.47 -17.18 -3.68
C LEU A 362 -16.85 -16.15 -2.71
N GLU A 363 -17.70 -15.44 -1.95
CA GLU A 363 -17.24 -14.39 -1.02
C GLU A 363 -17.45 -14.75 0.45
N PHE A 364 -17.78 -16.02 0.75
CA PHE A 364 -17.96 -16.51 2.11
C PHE A 364 -17.24 -17.84 2.34
N ILE A 365 -16.68 -18.00 3.55
CA ILE A 365 -16.08 -19.24 4.03
C ILE A 365 -16.61 -19.50 5.44
N GLY A 366 -17.24 -20.68 5.62
CA GLY A 366 -17.82 -21.04 6.91
C GLY A 366 -18.86 -20.04 7.47
N GLY A 367 -19.56 -19.31 6.58
CA GLY A 367 -20.55 -18.31 6.96
C GLY A 367 -19.96 -16.91 7.27
N LEU A 368 -18.63 -16.76 7.26
CA LEU A 368 -17.95 -15.47 7.43
C LEU A 368 -17.59 -14.88 6.06
N PRO A 369 -17.72 -13.56 5.86
CA PRO A 369 -17.33 -12.93 4.61
C PRO A 369 -15.80 -13.00 4.44
N ILE A 370 -15.32 -13.28 3.23
CA ILE A 370 -13.92 -13.10 2.90
C ILE A 370 -13.58 -11.61 3.02
N GLY A 371 -14.47 -10.78 2.49
CA GLY A 371 -14.50 -9.34 2.58
C GLY A 371 -13.63 -8.65 1.57
N GLY A 372 -13.68 -7.30 1.52
CA GLY A 372 -12.50 -6.51 1.64
C GLY A 372 -12.02 -6.60 3.07
N GLY A 373 -10.71 -6.66 3.25
CA GLY A 373 -10.14 -6.54 4.59
C GLY A 373 -9.98 -5.08 5.00
N PHE A 374 -9.20 -4.83 6.04
CA PHE A 374 -8.93 -3.48 6.53
C PHE A 374 -8.09 -2.69 5.54
N ARG A 375 -8.07 -1.36 5.68
CA ARG A 375 -7.25 -0.53 4.79
C ARG A 375 -5.77 -0.75 5.03
N VAL A 376 -5.05 -0.75 3.92
CA VAL A 376 -3.58 -0.81 3.89
C VAL A 376 -3.05 0.36 3.05
N PRO A 377 -1.79 0.79 3.22
CA PRO A 377 -1.21 1.84 2.40
C PRO A 377 -1.16 1.43 0.93
N CYS A 378 -1.48 2.39 0.04
CA CYS A 378 -1.25 2.26 -1.39
C CYS A 378 -0.87 3.61 -1.98
N ILE A 379 0.28 3.66 -2.64
CA ILE A 379 0.78 4.84 -3.34
C ILE A 379 1.08 4.47 -4.78
N ILE A 380 0.56 5.27 -5.72
CA ILE A 380 0.83 5.07 -7.15
C ILE A 380 1.80 6.13 -7.62
N VAL A 381 2.98 5.70 -8.02
CA VAL A 381 4.10 6.53 -8.47
C VAL A 381 4.19 6.49 -9.98
N SER A 382 4.03 7.64 -10.63
CA SER A 382 4.03 7.75 -12.07
C SER A 382 4.07 9.23 -12.48
N PRO A 383 4.45 9.58 -13.71
CA PRO A 383 4.26 10.94 -14.23
C PRO A 383 2.81 11.44 -14.12
N TRP A 384 1.84 10.53 -14.18
CA TRP A 384 0.40 10.86 -14.12
C TRP A 384 -0.17 10.98 -12.69
N THR A 385 0.65 10.78 -11.67
CA THR A 385 0.22 10.84 -10.27
C THR A 385 0.93 11.91 -9.46
N VAL A 386 1.85 12.66 -10.09
CA VAL A 386 2.59 13.75 -9.43
C VAL A 386 1.64 14.84 -8.93
N GLY A 387 1.83 15.30 -7.68
CA GLY A 387 1.13 16.45 -7.11
C GLY A 387 0.47 16.21 -5.76
N GLY A 388 0.73 15.10 -5.09
CA GLY A 388 0.24 14.82 -3.74
C GLY A 388 -1.27 14.66 -3.67
N TRP A 389 -1.82 13.92 -4.60
CA TRP A 389 -3.27 13.68 -4.72
C TRP A 389 -3.76 12.63 -3.74
N VAL A 390 -5.07 12.65 -3.47
CA VAL A 390 -5.78 11.58 -2.76
C VAL A 390 -6.85 11.00 -3.66
N CYS A 391 -6.84 9.67 -3.82
CA CYS A 391 -7.91 8.91 -4.44
C CYS A 391 -8.71 8.17 -3.36
N SER A 392 -9.99 8.49 -3.23
CA SER A 392 -10.88 7.90 -2.22
C SER A 392 -11.89 6.90 -2.82
N GLN A 393 -11.66 6.44 -4.05
CA GLN A 393 -12.41 5.31 -4.57
C GLN A 393 -11.99 4.03 -3.83
N PRO A 394 -12.94 3.17 -3.42
CA PRO A 394 -12.58 1.89 -2.84
C PRO A 394 -11.80 1.02 -3.82
N PHE A 395 -10.69 0.46 -3.34
CA PHE A 395 -9.84 -0.48 -4.05
C PHE A 395 -9.48 -1.66 -3.16
N ASP A 396 -9.09 -2.79 -3.77
CA ASP A 396 -8.45 -3.90 -3.09
C ASP A 396 -7.35 -4.52 -4.00
N HIS A 397 -6.80 -5.66 -3.63
CA HIS A 397 -5.76 -6.31 -4.43
C HIS A 397 -6.25 -6.73 -5.81
N THR A 398 -7.57 -7.03 -5.97
CA THR A 398 -8.14 -7.32 -7.29
C THR A 398 -8.19 -6.08 -8.19
N SER A 399 -8.14 -4.88 -7.61
CA SER A 399 -8.04 -3.62 -8.37
C SER A 399 -6.74 -3.53 -9.17
N VAL A 400 -5.66 -4.13 -8.66
CA VAL A 400 -4.39 -4.22 -9.39
C VAL A 400 -4.54 -5.10 -10.62
N LEU A 401 -5.20 -6.25 -10.49
CA LEU A 401 -5.49 -7.13 -11.64
C LEU A 401 -6.44 -6.46 -12.63
N GLN A 402 -7.47 -5.77 -12.17
CA GLN A 402 -8.36 -4.99 -13.02
C GLN A 402 -7.61 -3.87 -13.79
N PHE A 403 -6.62 -3.22 -13.14
CA PHE A 403 -5.75 -2.26 -13.82
C PHE A 403 -4.90 -2.94 -14.90
N LEU A 404 -4.34 -4.12 -14.60
CA LEU A 404 -3.59 -4.90 -15.58
C LEU A 404 -4.48 -5.36 -16.75
N GLU A 405 -5.77 -5.69 -16.50
CA GLU A 405 -6.75 -5.96 -17.57
C GLU A 405 -6.91 -4.77 -18.53
N GLN A 406 -7.03 -3.55 -17.98
CA GLN A 406 -7.11 -2.32 -18.79
C GLN A 406 -5.83 -2.05 -19.58
N PHE A 407 -4.69 -2.37 -18.99
CA PHE A 407 -3.38 -2.15 -19.58
C PHE A 407 -3.02 -3.19 -20.65
N THR A 408 -3.29 -4.47 -20.39
CA THR A 408 -2.84 -5.60 -21.23
C THR A 408 -3.93 -6.16 -22.16
N GLY A 409 -5.19 -5.92 -21.84
CA GLY A 409 -6.35 -6.57 -22.48
C GLY A 409 -6.57 -8.03 -22.01
N VAL A 410 -5.78 -8.53 -21.07
CA VAL A 410 -5.86 -9.91 -20.56
C VAL A 410 -6.77 -9.94 -19.34
N ARG A 411 -7.89 -10.66 -19.41
CA ARG A 411 -8.89 -10.74 -18.34
C ARG A 411 -8.50 -11.76 -17.26
N GLU A 412 -8.82 -11.45 -15.98
CA GLU A 412 -8.77 -12.38 -14.85
C GLU A 412 -10.19 -12.82 -14.46
N PRO A 413 -10.64 -13.99 -14.91
CA PRO A 413 -12.01 -14.46 -14.66
C PRO A 413 -12.27 -14.89 -13.21
N ASN A 414 -11.23 -15.06 -12.37
CA ASN A 414 -11.39 -15.43 -10.96
C ASN A 414 -11.91 -14.28 -10.09
N ILE A 415 -11.84 -13.03 -10.58
CA ILE A 415 -12.41 -11.87 -9.88
C ILE A 415 -13.93 -11.95 -9.94
N THR A 416 -14.57 -12.04 -8.77
CA THR A 416 -16.03 -12.13 -8.66
C THR A 416 -16.73 -10.85 -9.13
N GLU A 417 -17.99 -10.96 -9.49
CA GLU A 417 -18.81 -9.79 -9.87
C GLU A 417 -18.98 -8.82 -8.70
N TRP A 418 -19.06 -9.32 -7.46
CA TRP A 418 -19.11 -8.45 -6.29
C TRP A 418 -17.85 -7.57 -6.20
N ARG A 419 -16.65 -8.14 -6.37
CA ARG A 419 -15.39 -7.37 -6.32
C ARG A 419 -15.32 -6.36 -7.44
N ARG A 420 -15.71 -6.74 -8.68
CA ARG A 420 -15.70 -5.83 -9.83
C ARG A 420 -16.62 -4.62 -9.68
N ARG A 421 -17.78 -4.76 -9.02
CA ARG A 421 -18.67 -3.63 -8.79
C ARG A 421 -18.37 -2.84 -7.53
N THR A 422 -17.65 -3.43 -6.57
CA THR A 422 -17.30 -2.79 -5.29
C THR A 422 -15.99 -2.01 -5.38
N PHE A 423 -14.99 -2.60 -6.03
CA PHE A 423 -13.64 -2.04 -6.12
C PHE A 423 -13.33 -1.57 -7.53
N GLY A 424 -12.77 -0.36 -7.62
CA GLY A 424 -12.35 0.21 -8.89
C GLY A 424 -11.09 -0.45 -9.47
N ASP A 425 -10.73 -0.04 -10.69
CA ASP A 425 -9.60 -0.57 -11.46
C ASP A 425 -8.31 0.30 -11.36
N LEU A 426 -8.18 1.12 -10.34
CA LEU A 426 -7.08 2.08 -10.11
C LEU A 426 -6.95 3.22 -11.14
N THR A 427 -7.65 3.21 -12.25
CA THR A 427 -7.53 4.27 -13.28
C THR A 427 -7.91 5.65 -12.73
N ALA A 428 -8.82 5.71 -11.75
CA ALA A 428 -9.21 6.94 -11.08
C ALA A 428 -8.07 7.61 -10.29
N ALA A 429 -7.01 6.89 -9.97
CA ALA A 429 -5.84 7.45 -9.28
C ALA A 429 -4.88 8.18 -10.23
N LEU A 430 -5.04 8.02 -11.55
CA LEU A 430 -4.19 8.59 -12.59
C LEU A 430 -4.82 9.86 -13.19
N ARG A 431 -4.01 10.87 -13.47
CA ARG A 431 -4.43 12.15 -14.02
C ARG A 431 -3.77 12.42 -15.37
N PHE A 432 -4.38 11.95 -16.42
CA PHE A 432 -3.92 12.19 -17.78
C PHE A 432 -4.20 13.63 -18.21
N GLY A 433 -3.24 14.27 -18.89
CA GLY A 433 -3.39 15.62 -19.46
C GLY A 433 -2.97 16.77 -18.55
N ASP A 434 -2.73 16.56 -17.26
CA ASP A 434 -2.14 17.57 -16.39
C ASP A 434 -0.64 17.73 -16.70
N ARG A 435 -0.13 18.97 -16.60
CA ARG A 435 1.32 19.20 -16.64
C ARG A 435 1.95 18.56 -15.40
N ALA A 436 3.07 17.88 -15.60
CA ALA A 436 3.89 17.41 -14.48
C ALA A 436 4.16 18.58 -13.54
N ARG A 437 3.78 18.45 -12.26
CA ARG A 437 4.07 19.43 -11.22
C ARG A 437 5.37 19.04 -10.55
N SER A 438 6.12 20.03 -10.03
CA SER A 438 7.29 19.75 -9.22
C SER A 438 6.87 18.89 -8.02
N ALA A 439 7.51 17.74 -7.88
CA ALA A 439 7.29 16.85 -6.77
C ALA A 439 8.20 17.22 -5.58
N PRO A 440 7.79 16.93 -4.33
CA PRO A 440 8.65 17.15 -3.17
C PRO A 440 9.89 16.24 -3.20
N ARG A 441 10.95 16.69 -2.54
CA ARG A 441 12.13 15.84 -2.29
C ARG A 441 11.72 14.65 -1.45
N LEU A 442 12.17 13.46 -1.84
CA LEU A 442 12.21 12.32 -0.94
C LEU A 442 13.43 12.48 -0.02
N PRO A 443 13.27 12.23 1.28
CA PRO A 443 14.38 12.24 2.22
C PRO A 443 15.45 11.22 1.80
N GLU A 444 16.69 11.51 2.15
CA GLU A 444 17.78 10.56 2.01
C GLU A 444 17.51 9.36 2.94
N THR A 445 17.59 8.15 2.40
CA THR A 445 17.17 6.93 3.12
C THR A 445 18.29 6.26 3.90
N LYS A 446 19.55 6.43 3.49
CA LYS A 446 20.69 5.77 4.13
C LYS A 446 20.88 6.20 5.59
N THR A 447 20.91 7.51 5.85
CA THR A 447 21.04 8.04 7.21
C THR A 447 19.86 7.66 8.08
N GLN A 448 18.66 7.57 7.51
CA GLN A 448 17.47 7.12 8.24
C GLN A 448 17.56 5.65 8.61
N LEU A 449 18.01 4.79 7.68
CA LEU A 449 18.23 3.37 7.94
C LEU A 449 19.30 3.15 9.02
N ASP A 450 20.43 3.88 8.96
CA ASP A 450 21.49 3.78 9.96
C ASP A 450 20.97 4.18 11.36
N ARG A 451 20.15 5.22 11.47
CA ARG A 451 19.48 5.62 12.72
C ARG A 451 18.47 4.59 13.21
N ALA A 452 17.67 4.03 12.31
CA ALA A 452 16.69 3.01 12.64
C ALA A 452 17.35 1.73 13.20
N ARG A 453 18.45 1.29 12.59
CA ARG A 453 19.25 0.16 13.07
C ARG A 453 19.80 0.44 14.48
N TYR A 454 20.38 1.63 14.68
CA TYR A 454 20.85 2.03 16.00
C TYR A 454 19.71 2.03 17.04
N ALA A 455 18.55 2.59 16.70
CA ALA A 455 17.40 2.66 17.61
C ALA A 455 16.86 1.26 17.96
N ALA A 456 16.72 0.38 16.94
CA ALA A 456 16.27 -1.00 17.15
C ALA A 456 17.16 -1.79 18.11
N GLU A 457 18.48 -1.55 18.08
CA GLU A 457 19.45 -2.26 18.90
C GLU A 457 19.66 -1.66 20.31
N ASN A 458 19.46 -0.33 20.46
CA ASN A 458 19.96 0.40 21.63
C ASN A 458 18.89 1.14 22.43
N LEU A 459 17.69 1.37 21.87
CA LEU A 459 16.64 2.11 22.54
C LEU A 459 15.61 1.19 23.20
N PRO A 460 14.89 1.67 24.24
CA PRO A 460 13.84 0.88 24.89
C PRO A 460 12.63 0.67 23.99
N ALA A 461 11.83 -0.34 24.32
CA ALA A 461 10.52 -0.53 23.69
C ALA A 461 9.60 0.70 23.96
N PRO A 462 8.69 1.05 23.02
CA PRO A 462 7.72 2.11 23.22
C PRO A 462 6.77 1.76 24.38
N ALA A 463 6.52 2.77 25.23
CA ALA A 463 5.57 2.62 26.33
C ALA A 463 4.14 2.59 25.79
N LEU A 464 3.32 1.73 26.35
CA LEU A 464 1.87 1.74 26.08
C LEU A 464 1.22 3.01 26.67
N SER A 465 0.08 3.41 26.09
CA SER A 465 -0.70 4.56 26.58
C SER A 465 -1.05 4.41 28.07
N GLY A 466 -0.76 5.45 28.84
CA GLY A 466 -1.11 5.55 30.25
C GLY A 466 -2.52 6.14 30.48
N ALA A 467 -2.75 6.69 31.69
CA ALA A 467 -4.02 7.32 32.07
C ALA A 467 -4.30 8.63 31.27
N ASP A 468 -3.26 9.35 30.88
CA ASP A 468 -3.32 10.67 30.20
C ASP A 468 -3.33 10.56 28.67
N GLN A 469 -3.90 9.48 28.12
CA GLN A 469 -3.99 9.27 26.67
C GLN A 469 -4.81 10.36 25.97
N GLN A 470 -4.34 10.77 24.81
CA GLN A 470 -4.98 11.80 23.98
C GLN A 470 -5.25 11.29 22.57
N MET A 471 -6.33 11.81 21.96
CA MET A 471 -6.60 11.53 20.54
C MET A 471 -5.43 11.99 19.68
N PRO A 472 -4.99 11.18 18.70
CA PRO A 472 -4.01 11.59 17.71
C PRO A 472 -4.44 12.85 16.98
N VAL A 473 -3.47 13.71 16.67
CA VAL A 473 -3.73 14.95 15.91
C VAL A 473 -3.32 14.74 14.46
N GLN A 474 -4.28 14.82 13.56
CA GLN A 474 -4.01 14.81 12.12
C GLN A 474 -3.44 16.15 11.67
N GLU A 475 -2.43 16.13 10.77
CA GLU A 475 -1.85 17.33 10.18
C GLU A 475 -2.91 18.23 9.54
N LYS A 476 -2.79 19.54 9.74
CA LYS A 476 -3.70 20.52 9.12
C LYS A 476 -3.44 20.66 7.63
N GLY A 477 -4.51 20.83 6.87
CA GLY A 477 -4.46 21.09 5.43
C GLY A 477 -5.33 20.15 4.62
N THR A 478 -5.42 20.44 3.33
CA THR A 478 -6.18 19.64 2.34
C THR A 478 -5.26 19.18 1.23
N ARG A 479 -5.70 18.17 0.49
CA ARG A 479 -5.06 17.69 -0.75
C ARG A 479 -6.05 17.74 -1.90
N GLY A 480 -5.54 17.91 -3.11
CA GLY A 480 -6.35 17.70 -4.30
C GLY A 480 -6.83 16.23 -4.37
N ARG A 481 -8.08 16.05 -4.81
CA ARG A 481 -8.62 14.71 -4.99
C ARG A 481 -8.64 14.34 -6.47
N THR A 482 -8.33 13.07 -6.75
CA THR A 482 -8.61 12.48 -8.05
C THR A 482 -10.05 11.98 -8.05
N SER A 483 -10.68 11.98 -9.20
CA SER A 483 -12.01 11.37 -9.40
C SER A 483 -11.94 10.41 -10.58
N PRO A 484 -12.81 9.39 -10.63
CA PRO A 484 -13.03 8.65 -11.87
C PRO A 484 -13.22 9.68 -12.99
N HIS A 485 -12.59 9.44 -14.15
CA HIS A 485 -12.67 10.36 -15.28
C HIS A 485 -14.12 10.74 -15.50
N GLY A 486 -14.48 11.94 -15.06
CA GLY A 486 -15.79 12.47 -15.24
C GLY A 486 -16.12 12.44 -16.71
N LYS A 487 -17.33 11.98 -17.04
CA LYS A 487 -17.96 12.33 -18.27
C LYS A 487 -17.90 13.85 -18.36
N GLY A 488 -16.89 14.37 -19.06
CA GLY A 488 -16.82 15.72 -19.55
C GLY A 488 -17.50 15.76 -20.89
#